data_788603b2353e8bca6a7ade037ac6b1a9
#
_entry.id   788603b2353e8bca6a7ade037ac6b1a9
#
_cell.length_a   1.000
_cell.length_b   1.000
_cell.length_c   1.000
_cell.angle_alpha   90.00
_cell.angle_beta   90.00
_cell.angle_gamma   90.00
#
_symmetry.space_group_name_H-M   'P 1'
#
loop_
_entity.id
_entity.type
_entity.pdbx_description
1 polymer ?
#
loop_
_entity_poly.entity_id
_entity_poly.type
_entity_poly.pdbx_seq_one_letter_code
_entity_poly.pdbx_strand_id
1 'polypeptide(L)'
;MATLKEIANIVGVSVGTVSRVLNNDSTISVGDETKIKIFNVAEEMQYKTLKQRKSNDQIKSNKFRVGIVEMYNPKEQLEDPYYLLLRSVVDKECFENEIEVVNLYKDQGKYRFIGEEDISGIIAIGKFDEKEIKSLNKLSENIVFLDSSPDDIKYDSVKINFKLGTYMAMEYLMKLGHREIGYIGSFKTLDDYKGKSEDKRLEFYKDYMKKNKIYNEEFTLDTKDVTSMDGYITMKKFIEENKKMPTAFFVGTDTIATGVLRALYENNINVPKDISIIGFNDLIASQHTIPPLTTVRVHIENLASAAVDLIIERIIKGRKYCKKVVIPSELIIRKSSDIVKK
;
A
#
# COMPACT_ATOMS: atom_id res chain seq x y z
N MET A 1 -12.92 19.41 23.71
CA MET A 1 -13.41 18.20 23.01
C MET A 1 -14.66 18.58 22.24
N ALA A 2 -14.66 18.32 20.94
CA ALA A 2 -15.84 18.63 20.11
C ALA A 2 -17.08 17.84 20.58
N THR A 3 -18.25 18.47 20.47
CA THR A 3 -19.53 17.92 20.90
C THR A 3 -20.49 17.78 19.73
N LEU A 4 -21.43 16.82 19.82
CA LEU A 4 -22.51 16.69 18.82
C LEU A 4 -23.30 17.98 18.62
N LYS A 5 -23.41 18.83 19.68
CA LYS A 5 -24.10 20.09 19.62
C LYS A 5 -23.38 21.14 18.77
N GLU A 6 -22.04 21.16 18.84
CA GLU A 6 -21.22 22.05 18.01
C GLU A 6 -21.29 21.64 16.54
N ILE A 7 -21.17 20.35 16.22
CA ILE A 7 -21.35 19.86 14.86
C ILE A 7 -22.74 20.19 14.33
N ALA A 8 -23.80 19.97 15.14
CA ALA A 8 -25.17 20.26 14.78
C ALA A 8 -25.37 21.75 14.45
N ASN A 9 -24.75 22.65 15.22
CA ASN A 9 -24.81 24.10 15.00
C ASN A 9 -24.10 24.49 13.68
N ILE A 10 -22.92 23.93 13.39
CA ILE A 10 -22.15 24.24 12.18
C ILE A 10 -22.87 23.73 10.92
N VAL A 11 -23.44 22.53 10.99
CA VAL A 11 -24.13 21.91 9.83
C VAL A 11 -25.55 22.47 9.65
N GLY A 12 -26.19 22.99 10.73
CA GLY A 12 -27.55 23.49 10.72
C GLY A 12 -28.61 22.40 10.84
N VAL A 13 -28.32 21.32 11.58
CA VAL A 13 -29.25 20.19 11.79
C VAL A 13 -29.44 19.88 13.27
N SER A 14 -30.39 18.99 13.61
CA SER A 14 -30.58 18.58 14.99
C SER A 14 -29.44 17.72 15.52
N VAL A 15 -29.18 17.76 16.83
CA VAL A 15 -28.18 16.89 17.49
C VAL A 15 -28.50 15.40 17.26
N GLY A 16 -29.80 15.05 17.24
CA GLY A 16 -30.26 13.69 16.95
C GLY A 16 -29.93 13.26 15.52
N THR A 17 -30.04 14.18 14.54
CA THR A 17 -29.63 13.94 13.14
C THR A 17 -28.14 13.65 13.05
N VAL A 18 -27.29 14.49 13.65
CA VAL A 18 -25.83 14.29 13.67
C VAL A 18 -25.48 12.95 14.30
N SER A 19 -26.07 12.66 15.47
CA SER A 19 -25.81 11.40 16.19
C SER A 19 -26.16 10.16 15.35
N ARG A 20 -27.31 10.15 14.68
CA ARG A 20 -27.75 9.02 13.86
C ARG A 20 -26.87 8.85 12.60
N VAL A 21 -26.54 9.94 11.93
CA VAL A 21 -25.67 9.89 10.75
C VAL A 21 -24.29 9.37 11.12
N LEU A 22 -23.65 9.88 12.17
CA LEU A 22 -22.33 9.43 12.63
C LEU A 22 -22.32 7.98 13.16
N ASN A 23 -23.48 7.45 13.57
CA ASN A 23 -23.62 6.06 13.97
C ASN A 23 -24.13 5.15 12.84
N ASN A 24 -24.18 5.64 11.58
CA ASN A 24 -24.65 4.89 10.40
C ASN A 24 -26.07 4.29 10.58
N ASP A 25 -26.98 5.04 11.20
CA ASP A 25 -28.36 4.62 11.38
C ASP A 25 -29.09 4.67 10.03
N SER A 26 -29.39 3.50 9.47
CA SER A 26 -30.05 3.35 8.17
C SER A 26 -31.52 3.82 8.17
N THR A 27 -32.12 4.08 9.33
CA THR A 27 -33.53 4.51 9.46
C THR A 27 -33.70 6.01 9.29
N ILE A 28 -32.60 6.78 9.23
CA ILE A 28 -32.66 8.24 9.08
C ILE A 28 -32.75 8.64 7.62
N SER A 29 -33.77 9.42 7.28
CA SER A 29 -33.92 10.05 5.96
C SER A 29 -33.25 11.43 5.95
N VAL A 30 -31.99 11.46 5.53
CA VAL A 30 -31.18 12.69 5.37
C VAL A 30 -30.51 12.65 4.01
N GLY A 31 -30.54 13.76 3.28
CA GLY A 31 -29.88 13.89 1.97
C GLY A 31 -28.37 13.64 2.04
N ASP A 32 -27.81 13.07 0.99
CA ASP A 32 -26.41 12.65 0.98
C ASP A 32 -25.43 13.82 1.12
N GLU A 33 -25.75 15.00 0.59
CA GLU A 33 -24.96 16.22 0.82
C GLU A 33 -24.87 16.60 2.33
N THR A 34 -25.98 16.46 3.05
CA THR A 34 -26.01 16.73 4.49
C THR A 34 -25.22 15.68 5.27
N LYS A 35 -25.27 14.40 4.85
CA LYS A 35 -24.44 13.35 5.45
C LYS A 35 -22.96 13.66 5.28
N ILE A 36 -22.54 13.96 4.05
CA ILE A 36 -21.14 14.31 3.74
C ILE A 36 -20.70 15.51 4.56
N LYS A 37 -21.51 16.55 4.66
CA LYS A 37 -21.20 17.74 5.48
C LYS A 37 -21.04 17.40 6.95
N ILE A 38 -21.88 16.52 7.51
CA ILE A 38 -21.75 16.05 8.90
C ILE A 38 -20.44 15.30 9.12
N PHE A 39 -20.07 14.40 8.21
CA PHE A 39 -18.81 13.65 8.31
C PHE A 39 -17.59 14.57 8.23
N ASN A 40 -17.56 15.49 7.26
CA ASN A 40 -16.44 16.43 7.10
C ASN A 40 -16.25 17.32 8.33
N VAL A 41 -17.34 17.91 8.86
CA VAL A 41 -17.27 18.74 10.07
C VAL A 41 -16.86 17.92 11.30
N ALA A 42 -17.34 16.68 11.42
CA ALA A 42 -16.94 15.81 12.52
C ALA A 42 -15.44 15.44 12.45
N GLU A 43 -14.91 15.23 11.24
CA GLU A 43 -13.49 14.96 11.00
C GLU A 43 -12.63 16.20 11.30
N GLU A 44 -12.97 17.37 10.75
CA GLU A 44 -12.28 18.65 11.03
C GLU A 44 -12.23 18.97 12.52
N MET A 45 -13.30 18.66 13.25
CA MET A 45 -13.40 18.87 14.70
C MET A 45 -12.80 17.70 15.52
N GLN A 46 -12.26 16.69 14.89
CA GLN A 46 -11.74 15.47 15.54
C GLN A 46 -12.75 14.85 16.53
N TYR A 47 -14.04 14.85 16.14
CA TYR A 47 -15.10 14.31 16.98
C TYR A 47 -15.09 12.77 16.94
N LYS A 48 -15.02 12.15 18.13
CA LYS A 48 -15.16 10.68 18.28
C LYS A 48 -16.56 10.35 18.84
N THR A 49 -17.28 9.44 18.19
CA THR A 49 -18.60 8.96 18.65
C THR A 49 -18.49 8.27 20.02
N LEU A 50 -19.61 8.13 20.73
CA LEU A 50 -19.65 7.40 22.02
C LEU A 50 -19.15 5.94 21.86
N LYS A 51 -19.41 5.32 20.70
CA LYS A 51 -18.95 3.96 20.39
C LYS A 51 -17.43 3.92 20.22
N GLN A 52 -16.85 4.89 19.53
CA GLN A 52 -15.41 5.03 19.40
C GLN A 52 -14.73 5.40 20.72
N ARG A 53 -15.37 6.26 21.54
CA ARG A 53 -14.87 6.60 22.90
C ARG A 53 -14.88 5.36 23.82
N LYS A 54 -15.96 4.59 23.85
CA LYS A 54 -16.02 3.33 24.65
C LYS A 54 -15.00 2.30 24.19
N SER A 55 -14.74 2.19 22.88
CA SER A 55 -13.69 1.34 22.36
C SER A 55 -12.31 1.85 22.84
N ASN A 56 -12.04 3.16 22.77
CA ASN A 56 -10.82 3.73 23.30
C ASN A 56 -10.68 3.62 24.84
N ASP A 57 -11.78 3.73 25.58
CA ASP A 57 -11.74 3.53 27.03
C ASP A 57 -11.47 2.05 27.41
N GLN A 58 -11.90 1.08 26.60
CA GLN A 58 -11.54 -0.32 26.74
C GLN A 58 -10.08 -0.59 26.34
N ILE A 59 -9.56 0.12 25.33
CA ILE A 59 -8.13 0.09 24.99
C ILE A 59 -7.31 0.65 26.15
N LYS A 60 -7.72 1.76 26.75
CA LYS A 60 -7.05 2.40 27.89
C LYS A 60 -7.04 1.58 29.19
N SER A 61 -8.05 0.72 29.37
CA SER A 61 -8.13 -0.15 30.56
C SER A 61 -7.30 -1.44 30.42
N ASN A 62 -7.01 -1.89 29.19
CA ASN A 62 -6.17 -3.06 28.90
C ASN A 62 -4.96 -2.59 28.05
N LYS A 63 -3.78 -2.57 28.62
CA LYS A 63 -2.54 -2.33 27.84
C LYS A 63 -2.32 -3.50 26.90
N PHE A 64 -2.64 -3.32 25.61
CA PHE A 64 -2.38 -4.33 24.60
C PHE A 64 -0.95 -4.19 24.10
N ARG A 65 -0.29 -5.33 23.96
CA ARG A 65 1.03 -5.43 23.34
C ARG A 65 0.87 -6.09 21.96
N VAL A 66 1.27 -5.37 20.92
CA VAL A 66 1.19 -5.86 19.53
C VAL A 66 2.60 -6.06 19.00
N GLY A 67 2.88 -7.30 18.60
CA GLY A 67 4.11 -7.64 17.90
C GLY A 67 4.08 -7.09 16.48
N ILE A 68 5.14 -6.42 16.05
CA ILE A 68 5.30 -6.03 14.65
C ILE A 68 6.50 -6.77 14.06
N VAL A 69 6.28 -7.35 12.89
CA VAL A 69 7.29 -8.06 12.12
C VAL A 69 7.29 -7.56 10.67
N GLU A 70 8.47 -7.42 10.10
CA GLU A 70 8.68 -7.01 8.72
C GLU A 70 9.38 -8.12 7.93
N MET A 71 9.04 -8.24 6.65
CA MET A 71 9.67 -9.23 5.78
C MET A 71 11.12 -8.85 5.42
N TYR A 72 11.40 -7.55 5.29
CA TYR A 72 12.72 -7.04 4.93
C TYR A 72 13.63 -6.89 6.15
N ASN A 73 14.90 -7.23 5.98
CA ASN A 73 15.94 -6.88 6.92
C ASN A 73 16.33 -5.37 6.79
N PRO A 74 17.07 -4.80 7.75
CA PRO A 74 17.42 -3.37 7.72
C PRO A 74 18.15 -2.90 6.44
N LYS A 75 18.94 -3.77 5.80
CA LYS A 75 19.64 -3.42 4.56
C LYS A 75 18.65 -3.32 3.40
N GLU A 76 17.76 -4.30 3.25
CA GLU A 76 16.73 -4.32 2.22
C GLU A 76 15.77 -3.12 2.35
N GLN A 77 15.44 -2.71 3.59
CA GLN A 77 14.62 -1.51 3.86
C GLN A 77 15.28 -0.22 3.38
N LEU A 78 16.60 -0.11 3.43
CA LEU A 78 17.34 1.05 2.92
C LEU A 78 17.40 1.06 1.38
N GLU A 79 17.41 -0.11 0.76
CA GLU A 79 17.40 -0.26 -0.70
C GLU A 79 16.01 0.00 -1.29
N ASP A 80 14.93 -0.41 -0.62
CA ASP A 80 13.54 -0.06 -0.95
C ASP A 80 12.79 0.47 0.28
N PRO A 81 12.64 1.80 0.42
CA PRO A 81 12.11 2.42 1.63
C PRO A 81 10.59 2.27 1.81
N TYR A 82 9.87 1.62 0.89
CA TYR A 82 8.42 1.47 0.97
C TYR A 82 7.97 0.84 2.29
N TYR A 83 8.58 -0.30 2.66
CA TYR A 83 8.19 -1.00 3.89
C TYR A 83 8.65 -0.27 5.16
N LEU A 84 9.78 0.46 5.10
CA LEU A 84 10.21 1.33 6.20
C LEU A 84 9.19 2.45 6.47
N LEU A 85 8.68 3.08 5.41
CA LEU A 85 7.64 4.09 5.52
C LEU A 85 6.33 3.50 6.07
N LEU A 86 5.89 2.36 5.52
CA LEU A 86 4.69 1.68 5.98
C LEU A 86 4.79 1.32 7.46
N ARG A 87 5.95 0.79 7.89
CA ARG A 87 6.24 0.49 9.30
C ARG A 87 6.14 1.74 10.17
N SER A 88 6.74 2.86 9.77
CA SER A 88 6.74 4.09 10.58
C SER A 88 5.32 4.62 10.81
N VAL A 89 4.44 4.46 9.81
CA VAL A 89 3.02 4.85 9.95
C VAL A 89 2.26 3.87 10.85
N VAL A 90 2.54 2.56 10.77
CA VAL A 90 1.96 1.58 11.71
C VAL A 90 2.36 1.89 13.14
N ASP A 91 3.63 2.23 13.40
CA ASP A 91 4.10 2.62 14.73
C ASP A 91 3.38 3.86 15.25
N LYS A 92 3.19 4.87 14.38
CA LYS A 92 2.43 6.08 14.70
C LYS A 92 0.98 5.76 15.04
N GLU A 93 0.29 4.97 14.22
CA GLU A 93 -1.09 4.54 14.46
C GLU A 93 -1.22 3.75 15.77
N CYS A 94 -0.27 2.86 16.08
CA CYS A 94 -0.23 2.16 17.35
C CYS A 94 -0.06 3.12 18.53
N PHE A 95 0.85 4.10 18.42
CA PHE A 95 1.06 5.12 19.45
C PHE A 95 -0.20 5.96 19.69
N GLU A 96 -0.88 6.42 18.64
CA GLU A 96 -2.12 7.20 18.72
C GLU A 96 -3.28 6.41 19.35
N ASN A 97 -3.26 5.08 19.24
CA ASN A 97 -4.21 4.18 19.86
C ASN A 97 -3.75 3.61 21.22
N GLU A 98 -2.66 4.14 21.80
CA GLU A 98 -2.12 3.72 23.10
C GLU A 98 -1.73 2.22 23.16
N ILE A 99 -1.30 1.64 22.02
CA ILE A 99 -0.85 0.25 21.88
C ILE A 99 0.66 0.19 22.10
N GLU A 100 1.11 -0.70 22.98
CA GLU A 100 2.53 -0.99 23.17
C GLU A 100 3.04 -1.84 21.99
N VAL A 101 4.05 -1.33 21.28
CA VAL A 101 4.67 -2.03 20.15
C VAL A 101 5.84 -2.87 20.63
N VAL A 102 5.86 -4.13 20.20
CA VAL A 102 6.96 -5.07 20.45
C VAL A 102 7.57 -5.51 19.12
N ASN A 103 8.86 -5.30 18.93
CA ASN A 103 9.55 -5.76 17.73
C ASN A 103 9.76 -7.27 17.76
N LEU A 104 9.34 -7.97 16.71
CA LEU A 104 9.60 -9.38 16.51
C LEU A 104 10.83 -9.57 15.62
N TYR A 105 11.81 -10.29 16.12
CA TYR A 105 13.06 -10.56 15.42
C TYR A 105 13.13 -12.01 14.97
N LYS A 106 13.60 -12.23 13.74
CA LYS A 106 13.85 -13.58 13.21
C LYS A 106 15.20 -14.07 13.71
N ASP A 107 15.19 -15.18 14.43
CA ASP A 107 16.38 -15.84 14.91
C ASP A 107 16.27 -17.34 14.66
N GLN A 108 17.26 -17.91 13.93
CA GLN A 108 17.30 -19.33 13.52
C GLN A 108 15.98 -19.85 12.93
N GLY A 109 15.32 -19.02 12.09
CA GLY A 109 14.07 -19.38 11.42
C GLY A 109 12.81 -19.32 12.30
N LYS A 110 12.90 -18.77 13.51
CA LYS A 110 11.77 -18.52 14.41
C LYS A 110 11.69 -17.03 14.76
N TYR A 111 10.48 -16.56 14.98
CA TYR A 111 10.28 -15.21 15.50
C TYR A 111 10.24 -15.22 17.02
N ARG A 112 10.90 -14.23 17.62
CA ARG A 112 10.90 -14.00 19.06
C ARG A 112 11.06 -12.51 19.37
N PHE A 113 10.75 -12.11 20.57
CA PHE A 113 10.88 -10.76 21.08
C PHE A 113 11.59 -10.77 22.43
N ILE A 114 12.02 -9.59 22.89
CA ILE A 114 12.62 -9.41 24.21
C ILE A 114 11.51 -8.96 25.16
N GLY A 115 11.28 -9.73 26.22
CA GLY A 115 10.27 -9.47 27.25
C GLY A 115 9.67 -10.75 27.81
N GLU A 116 9.03 -10.65 28.98
CA GLU A 116 8.42 -11.79 29.67
C GLU A 116 6.90 -11.86 29.47
N GLU A 117 6.27 -10.74 29.07
CA GLU A 117 4.82 -10.66 28.90
C GLU A 117 4.39 -11.09 27.49
N ASP A 118 3.28 -11.78 27.41
CA ASP A 118 2.69 -12.21 26.14
C ASP A 118 2.25 -11.04 25.26
N ILE A 119 2.24 -11.25 23.95
CA ILE A 119 1.71 -10.32 22.97
C ILE A 119 0.25 -10.64 22.65
N SER A 120 -0.60 -9.62 22.58
CA SER A 120 -2.05 -9.78 22.33
C SER A 120 -2.37 -10.04 20.86
N GLY A 121 -1.51 -9.57 19.96
CA GLY A 121 -1.66 -9.75 18.51
C GLY A 121 -0.40 -9.39 17.74
N ILE A 122 -0.43 -9.63 16.43
CA ILE A 122 0.69 -9.39 15.52
C ILE A 122 0.20 -8.64 14.29
N ILE A 123 0.94 -7.61 13.87
CA ILE A 123 0.86 -7.02 12.52
C ILE A 123 2.10 -7.47 11.74
N ALA A 124 1.87 -8.28 10.70
CA ALA A 124 2.92 -8.83 9.84
C ALA A 124 2.98 -8.04 8.53
N ILE A 125 4.03 -7.24 8.34
CA ILE A 125 4.19 -6.29 7.23
C ILE A 125 4.98 -6.96 6.10
N GLY A 126 4.35 -7.11 4.94
CA GLY A 126 4.92 -7.79 3.78
C GLY A 126 4.52 -9.25 3.67
N LYS A 127 5.35 -10.08 3.06
CA LYS A 127 5.06 -11.46 2.69
C LYS A 127 5.93 -12.43 3.48
N PHE A 128 5.32 -13.52 3.92
CA PHE A 128 5.93 -14.51 4.79
C PHE A 128 5.69 -15.91 4.24
N ASP A 129 6.68 -16.78 4.33
CA ASP A 129 6.53 -18.19 3.96
C ASP A 129 5.74 -18.98 5.02
N GLU A 130 5.37 -20.21 4.66
CA GLU A 130 4.56 -21.08 5.54
C GLU A 130 5.25 -21.36 6.90
N LYS A 131 6.60 -21.48 6.91
CA LYS A 131 7.35 -21.75 8.14
C LYS A 131 7.37 -20.52 9.05
N GLU A 132 7.51 -19.36 8.45
CA GLU A 132 7.45 -18.06 9.14
C GLU A 132 6.07 -17.85 9.76
N ILE A 133 4.99 -18.05 8.97
CA ILE A 133 3.62 -17.94 9.46
C ILE A 133 3.36 -18.92 10.61
N LYS A 134 3.81 -20.18 10.50
CA LYS A 134 3.72 -21.15 11.61
C LYS A 134 4.48 -20.70 12.85
N SER A 135 5.60 -19.98 12.68
CA SER A 135 6.33 -19.41 13.80
C SER A 135 5.59 -18.26 14.47
N LEU A 136 4.98 -17.37 13.69
CA LEU A 136 4.17 -16.25 14.21
C LEU A 136 2.93 -16.75 14.95
N ASN A 137 2.26 -17.78 14.45
CA ASN A 137 1.08 -18.40 15.10
C ASN A 137 1.38 -18.99 16.48
N LYS A 138 2.65 -19.28 16.80
CA LYS A 138 3.03 -19.73 18.15
C LYS A 138 3.07 -18.59 19.16
N LEU A 139 3.20 -17.35 18.68
CA LEU A 139 3.27 -16.16 19.52
C LEU A 139 1.90 -15.54 19.75
N SER A 140 1.00 -15.58 18.74
CA SER A 140 -0.39 -15.12 18.87
C SER A 140 -1.27 -15.73 17.78
N GLU A 141 -2.54 -15.98 18.09
CA GLU A 141 -3.57 -16.36 17.11
C GLU A 141 -4.17 -15.14 16.38
N ASN A 142 -3.99 -13.94 16.96
CA ASN A 142 -4.46 -12.69 16.38
C ASN A 142 -3.41 -12.11 15.46
N ILE A 143 -3.45 -12.45 14.17
CA ILE A 143 -2.52 -11.94 13.17
C ILE A 143 -3.28 -11.17 12.11
N VAL A 144 -2.77 -9.97 11.77
CA VAL A 144 -3.18 -9.16 10.62
C VAL A 144 -2.00 -9.07 9.66
N PHE A 145 -2.19 -9.52 8.44
CA PHE A 145 -1.21 -9.36 7.38
C PHE A 145 -1.41 -8.03 6.66
N LEU A 146 -0.36 -7.24 6.55
CA LEU A 146 -0.35 -5.95 5.88
C LEU A 146 0.49 -6.04 4.60
N ASP A 147 -0.11 -5.68 3.47
CA ASP A 147 0.40 -5.83 2.10
C ASP A 147 0.53 -7.28 1.61
N SER A 148 -0.16 -8.19 2.28
CA SER A 148 -0.25 -9.60 1.87
C SER A 148 -1.55 -10.25 2.35
N SER A 149 -1.85 -11.47 1.88
CA SER A 149 -2.99 -12.27 2.32
C SER A 149 -2.69 -13.75 2.10
N PRO A 150 -1.95 -14.39 3.01
CA PRO A 150 -1.49 -15.75 2.82
C PRO A 150 -2.63 -16.79 2.86
N ASP A 151 -3.68 -16.53 3.65
CA ASP A 151 -4.85 -17.39 3.74
C ASP A 151 -6.09 -16.55 4.07
N ASP A 152 -6.98 -16.42 3.10
CA ASP A 152 -8.17 -15.55 3.18
C ASP A 152 -9.20 -16.04 4.21
N ILE A 153 -9.10 -17.29 4.67
CA ILE A 153 -10.03 -17.89 5.64
C ILE A 153 -9.52 -17.76 7.07
N LYS A 154 -8.19 -17.77 7.25
CA LYS A 154 -7.57 -17.85 8.58
C LYS A 154 -7.12 -16.49 9.14
N TYR A 155 -6.73 -15.57 8.28
CA TYR A 155 -6.09 -14.32 8.73
C TYR A 155 -6.81 -13.10 8.21
N ASP A 156 -6.81 -12.06 9.01
CA ASP A 156 -7.13 -10.73 8.53
C ASP A 156 -6.03 -10.21 7.62
N SER A 157 -6.41 -9.44 6.62
CA SER A 157 -5.45 -8.85 5.71
C SER A 157 -5.86 -7.47 5.21
N VAL A 158 -4.86 -6.62 5.01
CA VAL A 158 -5.00 -5.33 4.34
C VAL A 158 -4.09 -5.34 3.12
N LYS A 159 -4.65 -5.05 1.95
CA LYS A 159 -3.94 -5.14 0.66
C LYS A 159 -4.11 -3.89 -0.19
N ILE A 160 -3.14 -3.67 -1.06
CA ILE A 160 -3.22 -2.69 -2.14
C ILE A 160 -4.11 -3.23 -3.27
N ASN A 161 -4.91 -2.37 -3.89
CA ASN A 161 -5.60 -2.70 -5.13
C ASN A 161 -4.66 -2.56 -6.33
N PHE A 162 -3.73 -3.50 -6.48
CA PHE A 162 -2.76 -3.52 -7.58
C PHE A 162 -3.43 -3.49 -8.96
N LYS A 163 -4.57 -4.17 -9.11
CA LYS A 163 -5.32 -4.18 -10.39
C LYS A 163 -5.76 -2.78 -10.77
N LEU A 164 -6.40 -2.07 -9.85
CA LEU A 164 -6.86 -0.71 -10.09
C LEU A 164 -5.69 0.20 -10.46
N GLY A 165 -4.62 0.21 -9.65
CA GLY A 165 -3.46 1.06 -9.87
C GLY A 165 -2.77 0.77 -11.21
N THR A 166 -2.55 -0.50 -11.56
CA THR A 166 -1.95 -0.88 -12.84
C THR A 166 -2.84 -0.47 -14.02
N TYR A 167 -4.14 -0.71 -13.92
CA TYR A 167 -5.07 -0.34 -15.00
C TYR A 167 -5.14 1.17 -15.20
N MET A 168 -5.16 1.97 -14.13
CA MET A 168 -5.11 3.43 -14.22
C MET A 168 -3.86 3.93 -14.95
N ALA A 169 -2.69 3.36 -14.65
CA ALA A 169 -1.44 3.69 -15.35
C ALA A 169 -1.50 3.32 -16.83
N MET A 170 -1.99 2.13 -17.16
CA MET A 170 -2.13 1.67 -18.56
C MET A 170 -3.14 2.50 -19.34
N GLU A 171 -4.32 2.76 -18.77
CA GLU A 171 -5.35 3.60 -19.41
C GLU A 171 -4.85 5.03 -19.66
N TYR A 172 -4.09 5.58 -18.72
CA TYR A 172 -3.50 6.90 -18.90
C TYR A 172 -2.50 6.93 -20.06
N LEU A 173 -1.57 5.96 -20.14
CA LEU A 173 -0.65 5.86 -21.29
C LEU A 173 -1.38 5.65 -22.61
N MET A 174 -2.42 4.83 -22.62
CA MET A 174 -3.26 4.62 -23.81
C MET A 174 -3.98 5.90 -24.25
N LYS A 175 -4.47 6.72 -23.31
CA LYS A 175 -5.08 8.04 -23.59
C LYS A 175 -4.05 9.04 -24.15
N LEU A 176 -2.78 8.95 -23.75
CA LEU A 176 -1.68 9.72 -24.32
C LEU A 176 -1.24 9.23 -25.72
N GLY A 177 -1.84 8.16 -26.22
CA GLY A 177 -1.57 7.60 -27.56
C GLY A 177 -0.53 6.49 -27.60
N HIS A 178 0.08 6.11 -26.47
CA HIS A 178 1.02 4.99 -26.43
C HIS A 178 0.35 3.68 -26.72
N ARG A 179 1.01 2.84 -27.54
CA ARG A 179 0.58 1.47 -27.86
C ARG A 179 1.71 0.47 -27.65
N GLU A 180 2.95 0.90 -27.81
CA GLU A 180 4.16 0.16 -27.46
C GLU A 180 4.55 0.57 -26.04
N ILE A 181 4.05 -0.16 -25.06
CA ILE A 181 4.26 0.09 -23.63
C ILE A 181 4.97 -1.12 -23.06
N GLY A 182 6.12 -0.90 -22.42
CA GLY A 182 6.87 -1.93 -21.73
C GLY A 182 6.59 -1.98 -20.23
N TYR A 183 7.09 -3.05 -19.60
CA TYR A 183 7.13 -3.23 -18.15
C TYR A 183 8.56 -3.47 -17.67
N ILE A 184 8.93 -2.84 -16.56
CA ILE A 184 10.20 -3.08 -15.87
C ILE A 184 9.92 -3.32 -14.40
N GLY A 185 10.36 -4.47 -13.88
CA GLY A 185 10.21 -4.78 -12.46
C GLY A 185 10.62 -6.21 -12.15
N SER A 186 10.67 -6.57 -10.88
CA SER A 186 10.93 -7.95 -10.48
C SER A 186 9.75 -8.83 -10.87
N PHE A 187 10.04 -9.93 -11.60
CA PHE A 187 9.00 -10.84 -12.05
C PHE A 187 8.51 -11.76 -10.94
N LYS A 188 9.37 -12.00 -9.95
CA LYS A 188 9.07 -12.94 -8.88
C LYS A 188 8.96 -12.21 -7.56
N THR A 189 7.88 -12.45 -6.89
CA THR A 189 7.67 -12.04 -5.50
C THR A 189 7.45 -13.28 -4.65
N LEU A 190 7.61 -13.16 -3.35
CA LEU A 190 7.12 -14.22 -2.46
C LEU A 190 5.62 -14.34 -2.66
N ASP A 191 5.14 -15.55 -2.95
CA ASP A 191 3.72 -15.86 -2.86
C ASP A 191 3.38 -15.99 -1.38
N ASP A 192 2.27 -15.40 -0.99
CA ASP A 192 1.80 -15.30 0.38
C ASP A 192 1.71 -16.65 1.13
N TYR A 193 2.03 -17.78 0.52
CA TYR A 193 1.93 -19.09 1.17
C TYR A 193 2.69 -20.23 0.45
N LYS A 194 2.90 -20.13 -0.84
CA LYS A 194 3.29 -21.27 -1.70
C LYS A 194 4.66 -21.14 -2.36
N GLY A 195 5.42 -20.10 -2.04
CA GLY A 195 6.72 -19.85 -2.65
C GLY A 195 6.73 -18.61 -3.56
N LYS A 196 7.53 -18.61 -4.63
CA LYS A 196 7.64 -17.46 -5.53
C LYS A 196 6.50 -17.49 -6.57
N SER A 197 5.74 -16.40 -6.67
CA SER A 197 4.73 -16.15 -7.71
C SER A 197 5.11 -14.97 -8.59
N GLU A 198 4.37 -14.75 -9.66
CA GLU A 198 4.50 -13.55 -10.48
C GLU A 198 4.03 -12.32 -9.71
N ASP A 199 4.74 -11.19 -9.84
CA ASP A 199 4.32 -9.93 -9.24
C ASP A 199 2.95 -9.50 -9.79
N LYS A 200 2.05 -9.06 -8.91
CA LYS A 200 0.67 -8.71 -9.30
C LYS A 200 0.60 -7.55 -10.29
N ARG A 201 1.55 -6.62 -10.25
CA ARG A 201 1.62 -5.50 -11.21
C ARG A 201 1.96 -6.03 -12.60
N LEU A 202 2.90 -6.97 -12.71
CA LEU A 202 3.25 -7.65 -13.96
C LEU A 202 2.06 -8.47 -14.49
N GLU A 203 1.38 -9.24 -13.63
CA GLU A 203 0.21 -10.02 -13.99
C GLU A 203 -0.88 -9.12 -14.61
N PHE A 204 -1.23 -8.01 -13.94
CA PHE A 204 -2.26 -7.08 -14.42
C PHE A 204 -1.82 -6.24 -15.62
N TYR A 205 -0.53 -5.90 -15.75
CA TYR A 205 0.02 -5.32 -16.96
C TYR A 205 -0.17 -6.27 -18.14
N LYS A 206 0.27 -7.53 -18.03
CA LYS A 206 0.11 -8.54 -19.08
C LYS A 206 -1.35 -8.74 -19.46
N ASP A 207 -2.24 -8.83 -18.47
CA ASP A 207 -3.68 -8.99 -18.70
C ASP A 207 -4.25 -7.79 -19.48
N TYR A 208 -3.92 -6.55 -19.08
CA TYR A 208 -4.34 -5.35 -19.77
C TYR A 208 -3.84 -5.28 -21.22
N MET A 209 -2.55 -5.51 -21.44
CA MET A 209 -1.93 -5.44 -22.76
C MET A 209 -2.44 -6.52 -23.70
N LYS A 210 -2.65 -7.76 -23.20
CA LYS A 210 -3.24 -8.87 -23.98
C LYS A 210 -4.71 -8.58 -24.36
N LYS A 211 -5.53 -8.07 -23.45
CA LYS A 211 -6.90 -7.66 -23.73
C LYS A 211 -6.99 -6.62 -24.85
N ASN A 212 -6.03 -5.71 -24.91
CA ASN A 212 -5.94 -4.68 -25.94
C ASN A 212 -5.20 -5.17 -27.21
N LYS A 213 -4.73 -6.41 -27.26
CA LYS A 213 -4.00 -7.02 -28.39
C LYS A 213 -2.68 -6.31 -28.76
N ILE A 214 -2.00 -5.73 -27.77
CA ILE A 214 -0.75 -4.95 -27.94
C ILE A 214 0.38 -5.46 -27.00
N TYR A 215 0.22 -6.64 -26.40
CA TYR A 215 1.28 -7.24 -25.58
C TYR A 215 2.47 -7.66 -26.42
N ASN A 216 3.65 -7.18 -26.03
CA ASN A 216 4.93 -7.62 -26.59
C ASN A 216 5.85 -8.08 -25.45
N GLU A 217 6.27 -9.35 -25.49
CA GLU A 217 7.11 -9.97 -24.46
C GLU A 217 8.51 -9.34 -24.42
N GLU A 218 9.04 -8.88 -25.57
CA GLU A 218 10.35 -8.24 -25.63
C GLU A 218 10.46 -6.94 -24.84
N PHE A 219 9.32 -6.31 -24.55
CA PHE A 219 9.23 -5.08 -23.74
C PHE A 219 9.02 -5.37 -22.24
N THR A 220 9.11 -6.63 -21.82
CA THR A 220 8.92 -7.04 -20.43
C THR A 220 10.27 -7.40 -19.82
N LEU A 221 10.78 -6.55 -18.94
CA LEU A 221 12.15 -6.61 -18.43
C LEU A 221 12.17 -6.98 -16.94
N ASP A 222 12.89 -8.07 -16.60
CA ASP A 222 13.06 -8.55 -15.22
C ASP A 222 14.26 -7.89 -14.56
N THR A 223 14.04 -7.15 -13.47
CA THR A 223 15.11 -6.56 -12.67
C THR A 223 15.72 -7.53 -11.66
N LYS A 224 15.13 -8.71 -11.49
CA LYS A 224 15.45 -9.71 -10.46
C LYS A 224 15.13 -9.24 -9.03
N ASP A 225 15.66 -8.09 -8.61
CA ASP A 225 15.41 -7.48 -7.31
C ASP A 225 14.75 -6.10 -7.45
N VAL A 226 14.33 -5.52 -6.31
CA VAL A 226 13.59 -4.25 -6.26
C VAL A 226 14.52 -3.13 -5.81
N THR A 227 15.66 -2.98 -6.50
CA THR A 227 16.62 -1.92 -6.19
C THR A 227 16.77 -0.92 -7.36
N SER A 228 17.21 0.29 -7.03
CA SER A 228 17.55 1.30 -8.03
C SER A 228 18.70 0.84 -8.96
N MET A 229 19.65 0.07 -8.41
CA MET A 229 20.77 -0.45 -9.19
C MET A 229 20.29 -1.51 -10.20
N ASP A 230 19.36 -2.39 -9.83
CA ASP A 230 18.82 -3.38 -10.76
C ASP A 230 18.01 -2.71 -11.88
N GLY A 231 17.25 -1.66 -11.56
CA GLY A 231 16.58 -0.84 -12.55
C GLY A 231 17.57 -0.21 -13.55
N TYR A 232 18.68 0.34 -13.05
CA TYR A 232 19.74 0.92 -13.87
C TYR A 232 20.39 -0.12 -14.79
N ILE A 233 20.84 -1.26 -14.24
CA ILE A 233 21.52 -2.31 -14.99
C ILE A 233 20.60 -2.88 -16.06
N THR A 234 19.34 -3.16 -15.73
CA THR A 234 18.35 -3.73 -16.64
C THR A 234 18.06 -2.79 -17.80
N MET A 235 17.84 -1.51 -17.55
CA MET A 235 17.59 -0.52 -18.62
C MET A 235 18.83 -0.30 -19.47
N LYS A 236 20.02 -0.18 -18.87
CA LYS A 236 21.28 -0.02 -19.59
C LYS A 236 21.53 -1.18 -20.54
N LYS A 237 21.37 -2.41 -20.07
CA LYS A 237 21.48 -3.63 -20.89
C LYS A 237 20.50 -3.59 -22.07
N PHE A 238 19.23 -3.23 -21.82
CA PHE A 238 18.21 -3.15 -22.86
C PHE A 238 18.58 -2.14 -23.96
N ILE A 239 19.14 -0.98 -23.58
CA ILE A 239 19.64 0.02 -24.54
C ILE A 239 20.82 -0.51 -25.34
N GLU A 240 21.82 -1.14 -24.69
CA GLU A 240 23.01 -1.71 -25.32
C GLU A 240 22.70 -2.82 -26.33
N GLU A 241 21.63 -3.59 -26.10
CA GLU A 241 21.16 -4.61 -27.03
C GLU A 241 20.55 -4.05 -28.33
N ASN A 242 20.46 -2.71 -28.47
CA ASN A 242 19.91 -2.00 -29.64
C ASN A 242 18.54 -2.53 -30.11
N LYS A 243 17.73 -3.02 -29.17
CA LYS A 243 16.37 -3.45 -29.43
C LYS A 243 15.46 -2.26 -29.71
N LYS A 244 14.37 -2.52 -30.41
CA LYS A 244 13.33 -1.51 -30.57
C LYS A 244 12.87 -1.00 -29.21
N MET A 245 12.97 0.31 -28.99
CA MET A 245 12.51 0.98 -27.77
C MET A 245 10.99 1.15 -27.80
N PRO A 246 10.24 0.76 -26.75
CA PRO A 246 8.84 1.13 -26.65
C PRO A 246 8.70 2.62 -26.37
N THR A 247 7.52 3.18 -26.56
CA THR A 247 7.27 4.62 -26.34
C THR A 247 7.03 5.00 -24.89
N ALA A 248 6.75 3.99 -24.03
CA ALA A 248 6.59 4.17 -22.59
C ALA A 248 6.97 2.92 -21.83
N PHE A 249 7.36 3.06 -20.55
CA PHE A 249 7.46 1.96 -19.60
C PHE A 249 6.60 2.24 -18.36
N PHE A 250 5.89 1.20 -17.94
CA PHE A 250 5.35 1.09 -16.59
C PHE A 250 6.37 0.35 -15.72
N VAL A 251 6.84 0.99 -14.68
CA VAL A 251 7.89 0.48 -13.80
C VAL A 251 7.27 0.03 -12.47
N GLY A 252 7.59 -1.19 -12.05
CA GLY A 252 6.95 -1.84 -10.91
C GLY A 252 7.07 -1.12 -9.57
N THR A 253 8.16 -0.32 -9.36
CA THR A 253 8.30 0.55 -8.18
C THR A 253 9.04 1.83 -8.53
N ASP A 254 8.86 2.88 -7.73
CA ASP A 254 9.58 4.15 -7.88
C ASP A 254 11.08 3.99 -7.62
N THR A 255 11.44 3.05 -6.76
CA THR A 255 12.84 2.70 -6.50
C THR A 255 13.54 2.21 -7.77
N ILE A 256 12.93 1.25 -8.49
CA ILE A 256 13.42 0.78 -9.79
C ILE A 256 13.42 1.93 -10.81
N ALA A 257 12.35 2.74 -10.84
CA ALA A 257 12.21 3.85 -11.78
C ALA A 257 13.33 4.88 -11.65
N THR A 258 13.85 5.12 -10.45
CA THR A 258 15.00 6.00 -10.24
C THR A 258 16.25 5.52 -11.00
N GLY A 259 16.52 4.22 -10.96
CA GLY A 259 17.60 3.61 -11.73
C GLY A 259 17.37 3.65 -13.24
N VAL A 260 16.13 3.39 -13.67
CA VAL A 260 15.71 3.47 -15.08
C VAL A 260 15.93 4.90 -15.63
N LEU A 261 15.48 5.92 -14.90
CA LEU A 261 15.66 7.33 -15.29
C LEU A 261 17.14 7.70 -15.43
N ARG A 262 17.99 7.22 -14.52
CA ARG A 262 19.45 7.43 -14.60
C ARG A 262 20.04 6.78 -15.85
N ALA A 263 19.68 5.52 -16.16
CA ALA A 263 20.20 4.83 -17.34
C ALA A 263 19.79 5.53 -18.64
N LEU A 264 18.54 6.00 -18.74
CA LEU A 264 18.04 6.77 -19.87
C LEU A 264 18.81 8.08 -20.03
N TYR A 265 19.00 8.82 -18.94
CA TYR A 265 19.74 10.08 -18.94
C TYR A 265 21.20 9.93 -19.42
N GLU A 266 21.93 8.93 -18.89
CA GLU A 266 23.31 8.65 -19.25
C GLU A 266 23.48 8.25 -20.75
N ASN A 267 22.39 7.77 -21.37
CA ASN A 267 22.37 7.41 -22.80
C ASN A 267 21.67 8.47 -23.69
N ASN A 268 21.48 9.69 -23.19
CA ASN A 268 20.85 10.81 -23.90
C ASN A 268 19.42 10.54 -24.40
N ILE A 269 18.67 9.65 -23.74
CA ILE A 269 17.26 9.39 -24.00
C ILE A 269 16.41 10.25 -23.08
N ASN A 270 15.69 11.20 -23.66
CA ASN A 270 14.97 12.21 -22.89
C ASN A 270 13.61 11.71 -22.40
N VAL A 271 13.36 11.83 -21.11
CA VAL A 271 12.04 11.60 -20.50
C VAL A 271 11.38 12.96 -20.25
N PRO A 272 10.13 13.19 -20.69
CA PRO A 272 9.22 12.29 -21.41
C PRO A 272 9.31 12.39 -22.93
N LYS A 273 10.25 13.18 -23.48
CA LYS A 273 10.28 13.56 -24.91
C LYS A 273 10.42 12.37 -25.86
N ASP A 274 11.31 11.43 -25.51
CA ASP A 274 11.63 10.25 -26.32
C ASP A 274 10.91 9.01 -25.76
N ILE A 275 10.72 8.96 -24.46
CA ILE A 275 10.02 7.84 -23.77
C ILE A 275 9.32 8.34 -22.51
N SER A 276 8.10 7.85 -22.26
CA SER A 276 7.34 8.12 -21.02
C SER A 276 7.63 7.06 -19.96
N ILE A 277 7.73 7.49 -18.69
CA ILE A 277 7.96 6.59 -17.54
C ILE A 277 6.85 6.82 -16.50
N ILE A 278 6.25 5.72 -16.04
CA ILE A 278 5.33 5.72 -14.90
C ILE A 278 5.83 4.74 -13.85
N GLY A 279 5.90 5.18 -12.60
CA GLY A 279 6.28 4.37 -11.44
C GLY A 279 5.10 3.83 -10.63
N PHE A 280 5.40 3.30 -9.44
CA PHE A 280 4.43 2.78 -8.48
C PHE A 280 4.97 2.96 -7.06
N ASN A 281 4.15 3.36 -6.12
CA ASN A 281 4.22 3.63 -4.69
C ASN A 281 4.06 5.11 -4.32
N ASP A 282 4.45 6.06 -5.16
CA ASP A 282 4.56 7.51 -4.90
C ASP A 282 5.46 7.82 -3.70
N LEU A 283 6.67 7.25 -3.72
CA LEU A 283 7.70 7.55 -2.72
C LEU A 283 8.06 9.04 -2.75
N ILE A 284 8.48 9.59 -1.61
CA ILE A 284 8.85 11.01 -1.47
C ILE A 284 9.88 11.44 -2.53
N ALA A 285 10.84 10.56 -2.84
CA ALA A 285 11.85 10.82 -3.86
C ALA A 285 11.29 11.02 -5.27
N SER A 286 10.12 10.47 -5.59
CA SER A 286 9.52 10.50 -6.93
C SER A 286 9.18 11.91 -7.43
N GLN A 287 8.86 12.83 -6.52
CA GLN A 287 8.62 14.24 -6.86
C GLN A 287 9.91 15.03 -7.12
N HIS A 288 11.05 14.49 -6.71
CA HIS A 288 12.37 15.13 -6.83
C HIS A 288 13.26 14.51 -7.91
N THR A 289 12.77 13.49 -8.64
CA THR A 289 13.46 12.98 -9.83
C THR A 289 13.49 14.01 -10.95
N ILE A 290 14.35 13.82 -11.95
CA ILE A 290 14.45 14.69 -13.13
C ILE A 290 14.18 13.85 -14.38
N PRO A 291 12.97 14.01 -15.00
CA PRO A 291 11.83 14.82 -14.57
C PRO A 291 11.10 14.23 -13.34
N PRO A 292 10.27 15.01 -12.61
CA PRO A 292 9.40 14.48 -11.57
C PRO A 292 8.52 13.33 -12.07
N LEU A 293 8.54 12.19 -11.35
CA LEU A 293 7.98 10.93 -11.77
C LEU A 293 6.46 10.89 -11.64
N THR A 294 5.74 10.64 -12.74
CA THR A 294 4.34 10.19 -12.74
C THR A 294 4.31 8.79 -12.13
N THR A 295 3.44 8.54 -11.16
CA THR A 295 3.43 7.28 -10.41
C THR A 295 2.05 6.95 -9.85
N VAL A 296 1.85 5.70 -9.49
CA VAL A 296 0.65 5.24 -8.78
C VAL A 296 0.87 5.35 -7.29
N ARG A 297 0.09 6.19 -6.61
CA ARG A 297 0.14 6.36 -5.16
C ARG A 297 -0.49 5.19 -4.44
N VAL A 298 0.23 4.68 -3.44
CA VAL A 298 -0.26 3.79 -2.41
C VAL A 298 -0.56 4.62 -1.16
N HIS A 299 -1.78 4.53 -0.66
CA HIS A 299 -2.19 5.26 0.54
C HIS A 299 -1.71 4.52 1.80
N ILE A 300 -0.45 4.77 2.18
CA ILE A 300 0.25 4.10 3.29
C ILE A 300 -0.49 4.32 4.61
N GLU A 301 -0.99 5.53 4.84
CA GLU A 301 -1.76 5.89 6.04
C GLU A 301 -3.02 5.04 6.17
N ASN A 302 -3.77 4.89 5.07
CA ASN A 302 -5.01 4.10 5.07
C ASN A 302 -4.73 2.60 5.25
N LEU A 303 -3.60 2.11 4.71
CA LEU A 303 -3.16 0.72 4.91
C LEU A 303 -2.84 0.46 6.39
N ALA A 304 -2.06 1.34 7.01
CA ALA A 304 -1.65 1.23 8.40
C ALA A 304 -2.84 1.33 9.36
N SER A 305 -3.69 2.36 9.19
CA SER A 305 -4.89 2.56 10.01
C SER A 305 -5.83 1.35 9.93
N ALA A 306 -6.09 0.82 8.72
CA ALA A 306 -6.91 -0.38 8.57
C ALA A 306 -6.32 -1.62 9.25
N ALA A 307 -4.99 -1.78 9.25
CA ALA A 307 -4.33 -2.90 9.91
C ALA A 307 -4.44 -2.80 11.44
N VAL A 308 -4.23 -1.59 11.98
CA VAL A 308 -4.37 -1.33 13.43
C VAL A 308 -5.82 -1.49 13.87
N ASP A 309 -6.80 -1.01 13.10
CA ASP A 309 -8.22 -1.22 13.39
C ASP A 309 -8.60 -2.71 13.43
N LEU A 310 -8.10 -3.50 12.47
CA LEU A 310 -8.38 -4.93 12.41
C LEU A 310 -7.79 -5.68 13.62
N ILE A 311 -6.56 -5.35 14.03
CA ILE A 311 -5.92 -6.02 15.18
C ILE A 311 -6.64 -5.65 16.50
N ILE A 312 -6.99 -4.39 16.68
CA ILE A 312 -7.79 -3.91 17.82
C ILE A 312 -9.14 -4.64 17.87
N GLU A 313 -9.82 -4.73 16.73
CA GLU A 313 -11.12 -5.40 16.65
C GLU A 313 -11.02 -6.88 17.01
N ARG A 314 -9.95 -7.58 16.59
CA ARG A 314 -9.71 -8.96 16.96
C ARG A 314 -9.49 -9.13 18.47
N ILE A 315 -8.60 -8.31 19.04
CA ILE A 315 -8.24 -8.40 20.45
C ILE A 315 -9.44 -8.05 21.34
N ILE A 316 -10.11 -6.91 21.08
CA ILE A 316 -11.17 -6.43 21.97
C ILE A 316 -12.49 -7.20 21.79
N LYS A 317 -12.91 -7.44 20.53
CA LYS A 317 -14.20 -8.07 20.25
C LYS A 317 -14.14 -9.59 20.18
N GLY A 318 -12.95 -10.19 20.24
CA GLY A 318 -12.77 -11.63 20.07
C GLY A 318 -13.34 -12.15 18.74
N ARG A 319 -13.27 -11.35 17.67
CA ARG A 319 -13.84 -11.69 16.37
C ARG A 319 -13.16 -12.92 15.78
N LYS A 320 -13.95 -13.94 15.43
CA LYS A 320 -13.44 -15.23 14.90
C LYS A 320 -13.41 -15.31 13.38
N TYR A 321 -14.25 -14.55 12.68
CA TYR A 321 -14.21 -14.50 11.21
C TYR A 321 -13.14 -13.50 10.72
N CYS A 322 -12.52 -13.81 9.60
CA CYS A 322 -11.48 -12.97 9.02
C CYS A 322 -12.08 -11.88 8.13
N LYS A 323 -11.38 -10.75 8.03
CA LYS A 323 -11.72 -9.65 7.14
C LYS A 323 -10.57 -9.40 6.18
N LYS A 324 -10.90 -9.06 4.94
CA LYS A 324 -9.97 -8.56 3.95
C LYS A 324 -10.34 -7.13 3.59
N VAL A 325 -9.40 -6.21 3.80
CA VAL A 325 -9.53 -4.81 3.41
C VAL A 325 -8.65 -4.57 2.17
N VAL A 326 -9.20 -3.92 1.16
CA VAL A 326 -8.47 -3.58 -0.06
C VAL A 326 -8.50 -2.06 -0.23
N ILE A 327 -7.32 -1.43 -0.15
CA ILE A 327 -7.17 0.02 -0.26
C ILE A 327 -6.98 0.39 -1.75
N PRO A 328 -7.76 1.32 -2.29
CA PRO A 328 -7.59 1.80 -3.66
C PRO A 328 -6.27 2.56 -3.82
N SER A 329 -5.79 2.63 -5.07
CA SER A 329 -4.64 3.44 -5.47
C SER A 329 -5.10 4.66 -6.26
N GLU A 330 -4.21 5.65 -6.41
CA GLU A 330 -4.44 6.88 -7.15
C GLU A 330 -3.29 7.12 -8.15
N LEU A 331 -3.58 7.62 -9.36
CA LEU A 331 -2.53 8.02 -10.31
C LEU A 331 -2.14 9.48 -10.08
N ILE A 332 -0.87 9.71 -9.78
CA ILE A 332 -0.28 11.03 -9.58
C ILE A 332 0.49 11.41 -10.84
N ILE A 333 -0.09 12.32 -11.62
CA ILE A 333 0.49 12.78 -12.87
C ILE A 333 1.53 13.87 -12.58
N ARG A 334 2.75 13.69 -13.10
CA ARG A 334 3.86 14.65 -13.01
C ARG A 334 4.46 14.88 -14.41
N LYS A 335 5.80 14.96 -14.54
CA LYS A 335 6.48 15.39 -15.77
C LYS A 335 7.22 14.27 -16.51
N SER A 336 7.15 13.03 -16.06
CA SER A 336 7.83 11.88 -16.69
C SER A 336 7.02 11.18 -17.78
N SER A 337 5.84 11.67 -18.08
CA SER A 337 4.94 11.11 -19.10
C SER A 337 4.28 12.22 -19.92
N ASP A 338 4.14 12.01 -21.23
CA ASP A 338 3.58 12.98 -22.17
C ASP A 338 2.95 12.24 -23.36
N ILE A 339 2.27 12.99 -24.24
CA ILE A 339 1.69 12.49 -25.48
C ILE A 339 2.77 11.86 -26.34
N VAL A 340 2.47 10.67 -26.91
CA VAL A 340 3.40 10.02 -27.86
C VAL A 340 3.61 10.92 -29.07
N LYS A 341 4.88 11.20 -29.38
CA LYS A 341 5.23 11.92 -30.60
C LYS A 341 5.16 10.96 -31.79
N LYS A 342 4.47 11.41 -32.85
CA LYS A 342 4.36 10.70 -34.13
C LYS A 342 5.68 10.71 -34.89
#